data_9c4a29ae6f291b9e9dc416d5f9f92c02
#
_entry.id   9c4a29ae6f291b9e9dc416d5f9f92c02
#
_cell.length_a   1.000
_cell.length_b   1.000
_cell.length_c   1.000
_cell.angle_alpha   90.00
_cell.angle_beta   90.00
_cell.angle_gamma   90.00
#
_symmetry.space_group_name_H-M   'P 1'
#
loop_
_entity.id
_entity.type
_entity.pdbx_description
1 polymer ?
#
loop_
_entity_poly.entity_id
_entity_poly.type
_entity_poly.pdbx_seq_one_letter_code
_entity_poly.pdbx_strand_id
1 'polypeptide(L)'
;MYYPREGWVQQNPEEWWQAVCGAIKECLSKGEISPEQIAGVGIDGQSWSAIAIDKDGNVLTDTPIWMDTRAQEICDRLNNEIGSENIFEVAGNSLQPSYTTAKILWYKENMPEVYSRIYKILQSNSFIAYRLTGAVTQDLSQGYGLHCFDMRTGTWDAQMCEKLGIPMEFLPEIVPCDQVVGTVNEKAAAQCGLAAGTPIVAGGLDAACGTLGAGVIHPGETQEQGGQAGGMSICTDTYKADPSLILGFHVVPGQWLLQGGTTGGGGVMRWFEREFADFERSRKEETGKSSLDQLNQIAQEVPAGSEGVVFLPYMSGERSPIWNPYAKGVFYGLDFSKTKGHMVRACMEGVAFSLRHNLEVAEKAGAQVKVLRAMGGSANSLLWTQIKADITGKDVVVPASDTASTLGAAILAGVGVGFYKDYEEAVSLTVKETRRHQPDPSRKEVYDKAYRTYRELYDSLKHMMVRQ
;
A
#
# COMPACT_ATOMS: atom_id res chain seq x y z
N MET A 1 -6.10 -3.55 17.52
CA MET A 1 -7.05 -3.74 16.39
C MET A 1 -8.25 -4.47 16.94
N TYR A 2 -9.45 -3.97 16.67
CA TYR A 2 -10.71 -4.47 17.23
C TYR A 2 -11.62 -4.97 16.11
N TYR A 3 -12.31 -6.07 16.36
CA TYR A 3 -13.24 -6.74 15.43
C TYR A 3 -14.61 -6.89 16.10
N PRO A 4 -15.41 -5.80 16.25
CA PRO A 4 -16.66 -5.84 17.03
C PRO A 4 -17.74 -6.72 16.41
N ARG A 5 -17.76 -6.83 15.06
CA ARG A 5 -18.68 -7.63 14.25
C ARG A 5 -17.99 -8.08 12.97
N GLU A 6 -18.60 -9.02 12.25
CA GLU A 6 -18.14 -9.40 10.91
C GLU A 6 -18.10 -8.17 9.98
N GLY A 7 -17.00 -8.00 9.26
CA GLY A 7 -16.75 -6.86 8.37
C GLY A 7 -16.39 -5.54 9.07
N TRP A 8 -16.40 -5.49 10.41
CA TRP A 8 -16.01 -4.31 11.18
C TRP A 8 -14.57 -4.44 11.67
N VAL A 9 -13.73 -3.49 11.30
CA VAL A 9 -12.35 -3.44 11.73
C VAL A 9 -11.99 -2.00 12.13
N GLN A 10 -11.69 -1.81 13.42
CA GLN A 10 -11.43 -0.47 13.96
C GLN A 10 -10.23 -0.46 14.89
N GLN A 11 -9.69 0.74 15.12
CA GLN A 11 -8.58 1.01 16.03
C GLN A 11 -8.86 2.28 16.84
N ASN A 12 -8.22 2.38 18.00
CA ASN A 12 -8.27 3.58 18.81
C ASN A 12 -7.09 4.51 18.44
N PRO A 13 -7.32 5.74 17.93
CA PRO A 13 -6.26 6.67 17.57
C PRO A 13 -5.38 7.10 18.76
N GLU A 14 -5.90 7.10 19.98
CA GLU A 14 -5.10 7.41 21.17
C GLU A 14 -4.04 6.34 21.46
N GLU A 15 -4.30 5.07 21.12
CA GLU A 15 -3.29 4.02 21.22
C GLU A 15 -2.15 4.24 20.21
N TRP A 16 -2.46 4.79 19.03
CA TRP A 16 -1.41 5.16 18.05
C TRP A 16 -0.53 6.28 18.60
N TRP A 17 -1.14 7.32 19.20
CA TRP A 17 -0.38 8.39 19.81
C TRP A 17 0.55 7.89 20.92
N GLN A 18 0.05 7.02 21.79
CA GLN A 18 0.86 6.41 22.87
C GLN A 18 2.00 5.56 22.30
N ALA A 19 1.73 4.75 21.27
CA ALA A 19 2.73 3.93 20.60
C ALA A 19 3.82 4.79 19.93
N VAL A 20 3.44 5.85 19.24
CA VAL A 20 4.38 6.82 18.62
C VAL A 20 5.26 7.46 19.70
N CYS A 21 4.68 7.95 20.80
CA CYS A 21 5.45 8.53 21.91
C CYS A 21 6.44 7.53 22.51
N GLY A 22 6.01 6.27 22.69
CA GLY A 22 6.88 5.19 23.17
C GLY A 22 8.04 4.89 22.21
N ALA A 23 7.74 4.76 20.93
CA ALA A 23 8.72 4.48 19.89
C ALA A 23 9.77 5.61 19.77
N ILE A 24 9.35 6.88 19.80
CA ILE A 24 10.26 8.03 19.77
C ILE A 24 11.24 7.98 20.95
N LYS A 25 10.73 7.79 22.17
CA LYS A 25 11.58 7.70 23.36
C LYS A 25 12.57 6.53 23.28
N GLU A 26 12.12 5.40 22.79
CA GLU A 26 12.95 4.22 22.60
C GLU A 26 14.06 4.47 21.58
N CYS A 27 13.71 5.08 20.44
CA CYS A 27 14.67 5.42 19.37
C CYS A 27 15.72 6.42 19.87
N LEU A 28 15.32 7.49 20.55
CA LEU A 28 16.25 8.49 21.13
C LEU A 28 17.19 7.82 22.13
N SER A 29 16.65 6.99 23.04
CA SER A 29 17.46 6.31 24.07
C SER A 29 18.42 5.28 23.47
N LYS A 30 17.95 4.43 22.53
CA LYS A 30 18.82 3.41 21.90
C LYS A 30 19.88 4.01 20.97
N GLY A 31 19.53 5.11 20.30
CA GLY A 31 20.45 5.84 19.42
C GLY A 31 21.39 6.76 20.16
N GLU A 32 21.23 6.95 21.47
CA GLU A 32 21.97 7.93 22.28
C GLU A 32 21.91 9.34 21.65
N ILE A 33 20.71 9.68 21.11
CA ILE A 33 20.47 10.94 20.39
C ILE A 33 19.78 11.94 21.33
N SER A 34 20.37 13.14 21.44
CA SER A 34 19.69 14.25 22.13
C SER A 34 18.49 14.75 21.30
N PRO A 35 17.33 15.01 21.93
CA PRO A 35 16.16 15.54 21.22
C PRO A 35 16.42 16.78 20.37
N GLU A 36 17.37 17.63 20.80
CA GLU A 36 17.77 18.85 20.09
C GLU A 36 18.53 18.58 18.78
N GLN A 37 19.03 17.37 18.58
CA GLN A 37 19.70 16.96 17.35
C GLN A 37 18.71 16.56 16.23
N ILE A 38 17.41 16.42 16.55
CA ILE A 38 16.39 16.09 15.57
C ILE A 38 16.03 17.34 14.77
N ALA A 39 16.43 17.37 13.50
CA ALA A 39 16.21 18.50 12.61
C ALA A 39 14.75 18.61 12.13
N GLY A 40 14.02 17.49 12.04
CA GLY A 40 12.63 17.46 11.63
C GLY A 40 12.05 16.05 11.72
N VAL A 41 10.71 15.95 11.67
CA VAL A 41 9.98 14.68 11.73
C VAL A 41 9.02 14.57 10.56
N GLY A 42 9.08 13.45 9.85
CA GLY A 42 8.09 13.02 8.85
C GLY A 42 7.27 11.85 9.38
N ILE A 43 6.03 11.81 8.95
CA ILE A 43 5.05 10.82 9.44
C ILE A 43 4.45 10.10 8.24
N ASP A 44 4.53 8.79 8.21
CA ASP A 44 3.73 7.98 7.32
C ASP A 44 2.54 7.37 8.07
N GLY A 45 1.47 7.10 7.37
CA GLY A 45 0.26 6.56 7.98
C GLY A 45 -0.58 5.71 7.05
N GLN A 46 -1.31 4.77 7.64
CA GLN A 46 -2.23 3.90 6.90
C GLN A 46 -3.34 4.69 6.22
N SER A 47 -3.85 4.16 5.11
CA SER A 47 -4.91 4.79 4.32
C SER A 47 -6.29 4.74 4.98
N TRP A 48 -7.12 5.70 4.60
CA TRP A 48 -8.58 5.68 4.68
C TRP A 48 -9.16 5.59 6.11
N SER A 49 -8.43 6.07 7.10
CA SER A 49 -8.98 6.26 8.44
C SER A 49 -10.02 7.39 8.45
N ALA A 50 -11.01 7.28 9.33
CA ALA A 50 -12.03 8.31 9.51
C ALA A 50 -12.01 8.83 10.96
N ILE A 51 -10.92 9.49 11.35
CA ILE A 51 -10.72 9.94 12.74
C ILE A 51 -11.54 11.20 12.98
N ALA A 52 -12.63 11.04 13.72
CA ALA A 52 -13.50 12.15 14.11
C ALA A 52 -12.98 12.81 15.39
N ILE A 53 -12.67 14.11 15.32
CA ILE A 53 -12.28 14.91 16.48
C ILE A 53 -13.28 16.05 16.75
N ASP A 54 -13.46 16.41 18.03
CA ASP A 54 -14.22 17.60 18.44
C ASP A 54 -13.35 18.86 18.43
N LYS A 55 -13.95 20.01 18.78
CA LYS A 55 -13.27 21.31 18.82
C LYS A 55 -12.15 21.40 19.85
N ASP A 56 -12.18 20.54 20.86
CA ASP A 56 -11.14 20.46 21.89
C ASP A 56 -10.03 19.45 21.50
N GLY A 57 -10.18 18.78 20.34
CA GLY A 57 -9.24 17.81 19.82
C GLY A 57 -9.38 16.41 20.40
N ASN A 58 -10.48 16.13 21.09
CA ASN A 58 -10.74 14.80 21.60
C ASN A 58 -11.24 13.88 20.47
N VAL A 59 -10.72 12.66 20.43
CA VAL A 59 -11.22 11.60 19.56
C VAL A 59 -12.61 11.19 20.03
N LEU A 60 -13.59 11.23 19.12
CA LEU A 60 -14.99 11.00 19.47
C LEU A 60 -15.38 9.52 19.52
N THR A 61 -14.67 8.68 18.77
CA THR A 61 -14.93 7.23 18.69
C THR A 61 -13.72 6.50 18.12
N ASP A 62 -13.65 5.18 18.30
CA ASP A 62 -12.72 4.34 17.55
C ASP A 62 -12.93 4.54 16.06
N THR A 63 -11.83 4.54 15.30
CA THR A 63 -11.86 4.79 13.86
C THR A 63 -11.92 3.49 13.05
N PRO A 64 -12.89 3.34 12.11
CA PRO A 64 -12.83 2.30 11.10
C PRO A 64 -11.61 2.52 10.20
N ILE A 65 -10.86 1.44 9.95
CA ILE A 65 -9.64 1.46 9.13
C ILE A 65 -9.90 0.90 7.71
N TRP A 66 -8.86 0.82 6.89
CA TRP A 66 -8.92 0.39 5.48
C TRP A 66 -9.48 -1.04 5.25
N MET A 67 -9.49 -1.90 6.27
CA MET A 67 -10.08 -3.25 6.21
C MET A 67 -11.58 -3.27 6.49
N ASP A 68 -12.15 -2.17 6.96
CA ASP A 68 -13.54 -2.09 7.39
C ASP A 68 -14.50 -2.00 6.21
N THR A 69 -15.56 -2.81 6.25
CA THR A 69 -16.57 -2.88 5.18
C THR A 69 -17.98 -2.53 5.65
N ARG A 70 -18.13 -1.98 6.89
CA ARG A 70 -19.45 -1.68 7.50
C ARG A 70 -20.32 -0.75 6.67
N ALA A 71 -19.72 0.08 5.83
CA ALA A 71 -20.41 1.09 5.03
C ALA A 71 -20.77 0.63 3.62
N GLN A 72 -20.82 -0.69 3.32
CA GLN A 72 -21.09 -1.22 1.99
C GLN A 72 -22.45 -0.74 1.43
N GLU A 73 -23.51 -0.79 2.23
CA GLU A 73 -24.86 -0.36 1.81
C GLU A 73 -24.92 1.12 1.42
N ILE A 74 -24.10 1.95 2.11
CA ILE A 74 -23.96 3.38 1.78
C ILE A 74 -23.28 3.54 0.43
N CYS A 75 -22.23 2.77 0.16
CA CYS A 75 -21.56 2.81 -1.14
C CYS A 75 -22.50 2.41 -2.27
N ASP A 76 -23.27 1.33 -2.09
CA ASP A 76 -24.22 0.85 -3.09
C ASP A 76 -25.30 1.90 -3.39
N ARG A 77 -25.82 2.56 -2.35
CA ARG A 77 -26.79 3.65 -2.47
C ARG A 77 -26.20 4.84 -3.23
N LEU A 78 -25.04 5.34 -2.82
CA LEU A 78 -24.40 6.49 -3.48
C LEU A 78 -24.02 6.23 -4.94
N ASN A 79 -23.53 5.03 -5.24
CA ASN A 79 -23.23 4.63 -6.61
C ASN A 79 -24.50 4.61 -7.48
N ASN A 80 -25.67 4.29 -6.91
CA ASN A 80 -26.95 4.32 -7.63
C ASN A 80 -27.53 5.74 -7.75
N GLU A 81 -27.48 6.54 -6.69
CA GLU A 81 -28.07 7.89 -6.63
C GLU A 81 -27.29 8.94 -7.40
N ILE A 82 -25.95 8.94 -7.26
CA ILE A 82 -25.05 9.91 -7.89
C ILE A 82 -24.55 9.39 -9.24
N GLY A 83 -24.40 8.07 -9.37
CA GLY A 83 -23.75 7.38 -10.47
C GLY A 83 -22.25 7.14 -10.22
N SER A 84 -21.84 5.88 -10.34
CA SER A 84 -20.44 5.48 -10.11
C SER A 84 -19.46 6.20 -11.03
N GLU A 85 -19.85 6.48 -12.27
CA GLU A 85 -19.03 7.22 -13.26
C GLU A 85 -18.81 8.68 -12.85
N ASN A 86 -19.86 9.35 -12.32
CA ASN A 86 -19.75 10.74 -11.86
C ASN A 86 -18.83 10.86 -10.64
N ILE A 87 -18.89 9.91 -9.72
CA ILE A 87 -17.99 9.86 -8.56
C ILE A 87 -16.55 9.62 -9.04
N PHE A 88 -16.38 8.64 -9.94
CA PHE A 88 -15.06 8.29 -10.47
C PHE A 88 -14.42 9.44 -11.25
N GLU A 89 -15.20 10.25 -11.97
CA GLU A 89 -14.68 11.37 -12.75
C GLU A 89 -13.94 12.41 -11.88
N VAL A 90 -14.42 12.68 -10.66
CA VAL A 90 -13.77 13.57 -9.70
C VAL A 90 -12.66 12.82 -8.94
N ALA A 91 -13.03 11.68 -8.35
CA ALA A 91 -12.16 10.98 -7.41
C ALA A 91 -11.04 10.15 -8.06
N GLY A 92 -11.16 9.82 -9.37
CA GLY A 92 -10.23 8.91 -10.04
C GLY A 92 -10.19 7.49 -9.44
N ASN A 93 -11.11 7.20 -8.53
CA ASN A 93 -11.22 5.95 -7.79
C ASN A 93 -12.69 5.53 -7.65
N SER A 94 -12.93 4.22 -7.71
CA SER A 94 -14.26 3.65 -7.46
C SER A 94 -14.64 3.74 -5.99
N LEU A 95 -15.88 4.14 -5.68
CA LEU A 95 -16.36 4.23 -4.29
C LEU A 95 -16.53 2.82 -3.70
N GLN A 96 -15.82 2.57 -2.60
CA GLN A 96 -15.83 1.32 -1.87
C GLN A 96 -15.89 1.56 -0.34
N PRO A 97 -16.35 0.60 0.47
CA PRO A 97 -16.57 0.79 1.91
C PRO A 97 -15.28 1.01 2.71
N SER A 98 -14.14 0.55 2.20
CA SER A 98 -12.84 0.77 2.83
C SER A 98 -12.40 2.23 2.86
N TYR A 99 -12.93 3.08 1.98
CA TYR A 99 -12.58 4.50 1.90
C TYR A 99 -13.26 5.35 3.00
N THR A 100 -12.68 6.50 3.31
CA THR A 100 -13.14 7.41 4.36
C THR A 100 -14.53 7.97 4.08
N THR A 101 -14.87 8.23 2.82
CA THR A 101 -16.17 8.81 2.39
C THR A 101 -17.37 8.13 3.04
N ALA A 102 -17.51 6.82 2.82
CA ALA A 102 -18.67 6.08 3.30
C ALA A 102 -18.70 5.93 4.83
N LYS A 103 -17.54 5.94 5.47
CA LYS A 103 -17.42 5.88 6.94
C LYS A 103 -17.94 7.14 7.63
N ILE A 104 -17.71 8.32 7.03
CA ILE A 104 -18.27 9.58 7.55
C ILE A 104 -19.80 9.54 7.50
N LEU A 105 -20.38 9.05 6.41
CA LEU A 105 -21.83 8.93 6.28
C LEU A 105 -22.39 7.83 7.20
N TRP A 106 -21.62 6.79 7.44
CA TRP A 106 -21.98 5.77 8.42
C TRP A 106 -22.07 6.37 9.84
N TYR A 107 -21.17 7.28 10.23
CA TYR A 107 -21.30 8.03 11.49
C TYR A 107 -22.60 8.84 11.52
N LYS A 108 -22.95 9.52 10.41
CA LYS A 108 -24.18 10.29 10.31
C LYS A 108 -25.42 9.46 10.58
N GLU A 109 -25.49 8.25 10.04
CA GLU A 109 -26.67 7.39 10.11
C GLU A 109 -26.74 6.55 11.39
N ASN A 110 -25.59 6.11 11.91
CA ASN A 110 -25.54 5.14 12.99
C ASN A 110 -25.03 5.72 14.33
N MET A 111 -24.38 6.90 14.31
CA MET A 111 -23.84 7.56 15.50
C MET A 111 -24.12 9.09 15.43
N PRO A 112 -25.40 9.52 15.36
CA PRO A 112 -25.75 10.94 15.14
C PRO A 112 -25.22 11.87 16.24
N GLU A 113 -25.12 11.42 17.48
CA GLU A 113 -24.51 12.14 18.59
C GLU A 113 -22.99 12.36 18.44
N VAL A 114 -22.26 11.39 17.84
CA VAL A 114 -20.87 11.56 17.47
C VAL A 114 -20.78 12.52 16.29
N TYR A 115 -21.58 12.29 15.24
CA TYR A 115 -21.57 13.09 14.03
C TYR A 115 -21.82 14.58 14.29
N SER A 116 -22.77 14.91 15.18
CA SER A 116 -23.10 16.29 15.53
C SER A 116 -21.97 17.05 16.26
N ARG A 117 -20.99 16.33 16.81
CA ARG A 117 -19.85 16.90 17.52
C ARG A 117 -18.58 16.97 16.67
N ILE A 118 -18.60 16.41 15.45
CA ILE A 118 -17.42 16.41 14.57
C ILE A 118 -17.04 17.85 14.26
N TYR A 119 -15.81 18.19 14.60
CA TYR A 119 -15.14 19.40 14.15
C TYR A 119 -14.33 19.15 12.88
N LYS A 120 -13.52 18.08 12.87
CA LYS A 120 -12.72 17.65 11.71
C LYS A 120 -12.64 16.13 11.61
N ILE A 121 -12.44 15.68 10.39
CA ILE A 121 -12.06 14.29 10.07
C ILE A 121 -10.59 14.28 9.65
N LEU A 122 -9.79 13.49 10.34
CA LEU A 122 -8.35 13.37 10.07
C LEU A 122 -8.00 11.96 9.56
N GLN A 123 -6.92 11.88 8.79
CA GLN A 123 -6.25 10.61 8.46
C GLN A 123 -5.21 10.27 9.54
N SER A 124 -4.62 9.08 9.47
CA SER A 124 -3.73 8.57 10.50
C SER A 124 -2.49 9.44 10.74
N ASN A 125 -1.75 9.81 9.68
CA ASN A 125 -0.59 10.69 9.77
C ASN A 125 -0.99 12.12 10.17
N SER A 126 -2.09 12.65 9.62
CA SER A 126 -2.61 13.96 9.97
C SER A 126 -3.00 14.06 11.45
N PHE A 127 -3.53 12.98 12.04
CA PHE A 127 -3.83 12.93 13.47
C PHE A 127 -2.56 13.00 14.32
N ILE A 128 -1.50 12.29 13.95
CA ILE A 128 -0.23 12.36 14.67
C ILE A 128 0.42 13.75 14.52
N ALA A 129 0.38 14.35 13.31
CA ALA A 129 0.84 15.71 13.09
C ALA A 129 0.05 16.71 13.94
N TYR A 130 -1.28 16.57 14.00
CA TYR A 130 -2.14 17.37 14.87
C TYR A 130 -1.76 17.24 16.36
N ARG A 131 -1.51 16.02 16.85
CA ARG A 131 -1.10 15.79 18.26
C ARG A 131 0.23 16.44 18.57
N LEU A 132 1.17 16.45 17.62
CA LEU A 132 2.49 17.05 17.78
C LEU A 132 2.45 18.58 17.72
N THR A 133 1.63 19.17 16.85
CA THR A 133 1.70 20.60 16.51
C THR A 133 0.44 21.41 16.85
N GLY A 134 -0.72 20.78 16.81
CA GLY A 134 -2.04 21.43 16.81
C GLY A 134 -2.54 21.83 15.41
N ALA A 135 -1.76 21.63 14.36
CA ALA A 135 -2.16 21.94 12.97
C ALA A 135 -3.22 20.96 12.45
N VAL A 136 -4.26 21.48 11.81
CA VAL A 136 -5.35 20.70 11.23
C VAL A 136 -5.20 20.72 9.72
N THR A 137 -4.39 19.80 9.19
CA THR A 137 -4.06 19.70 7.77
C THR A 137 -4.30 18.30 7.23
N GLN A 138 -4.42 18.20 5.92
CA GLN A 138 -4.46 16.96 5.16
C GLN A 138 -3.39 17.04 4.07
N ASP A 139 -2.48 16.08 4.04
CA ASP A 139 -1.50 15.95 2.96
C ASP A 139 -2.17 15.48 1.64
N LEU A 140 -1.57 15.86 0.52
CA LEU A 140 -2.07 15.52 -0.81
C LEU A 140 -2.24 14.01 -1.02
N SER A 141 -1.30 13.19 -0.51
CA SER A 141 -1.29 11.76 -0.80
C SER A 141 -2.43 10.98 -0.14
N GLN A 142 -2.98 11.48 0.96
CA GLN A 142 -4.13 10.88 1.66
C GLN A 142 -5.48 11.45 1.21
N GLY A 143 -5.51 12.54 0.42
CA GLY A 143 -6.73 13.19 -0.04
C GLY A 143 -7.69 12.24 -0.77
N TYR A 144 -7.15 11.31 -1.54
CA TYR A 144 -7.93 10.31 -2.29
C TYR A 144 -8.80 9.37 -1.42
N GLY A 145 -8.63 9.40 -0.11
CA GLY A 145 -9.51 8.70 0.83
C GLY A 145 -10.96 9.21 0.82
N LEU A 146 -11.15 10.44 0.30
CA LEU A 146 -12.46 11.06 0.17
C LEU A 146 -12.81 11.30 -1.30
N HIS A 147 -13.96 10.80 -1.75
CA HIS A 147 -14.39 10.90 -3.15
C HIS A 147 -14.85 12.29 -3.58
N CYS A 148 -14.83 13.28 -2.68
CA CYS A 148 -14.91 14.70 -2.99
C CYS A 148 -13.54 15.37 -3.18
N PHE A 149 -12.45 14.61 -3.18
CA PHE A 149 -11.13 15.11 -3.52
C PHE A 149 -10.91 14.98 -5.03
N ASP A 150 -10.75 16.12 -5.70
CA ASP A 150 -10.45 16.13 -7.15
C ASP A 150 -9.00 15.69 -7.39
N MET A 151 -8.85 14.50 -7.95
CA MET A 151 -7.56 13.88 -8.22
C MET A 151 -6.77 14.55 -9.37
N ARG A 152 -7.34 15.49 -10.09
CA ARG A 152 -6.63 16.28 -11.10
C ARG A 152 -5.99 17.52 -10.51
N THR A 153 -6.72 18.20 -9.62
CA THR A 153 -6.31 19.48 -9.02
C THR A 153 -5.67 19.36 -7.65
N GLY A 154 -5.92 18.27 -6.94
CA GLY A 154 -5.45 18.09 -5.56
C GLY A 154 -6.21 18.96 -4.56
N THR A 155 -7.49 19.25 -4.80
CA THR A 155 -8.32 20.11 -3.96
C THR A 155 -9.66 19.44 -3.64
N TRP A 156 -10.37 19.95 -2.62
CA TRP A 156 -11.73 19.53 -2.33
C TRP A 156 -12.71 20.08 -3.38
N ASP A 157 -13.53 19.22 -3.97
CA ASP A 157 -14.63 19.59 -4.86
C ASP A 157 -15.91 19.83 -4.05
N ALA A 158 -16.33 21.11 -3.97
CA ALA A 158 -17.48 21.51 -3.19
C ALA A 158 -18.80 20.91 -3.72
N GLN A 159 -18.94 20.73 -5.02
CA GLN A 159 -20.14 20.16 -5.62
C GLN A 159 -20.26 18.67 -5.31
N MET A 160 -19.14 17.96 -5.36
CA MET A 160 -19.11 16.55 -5.00
C MET A 160 -19.28 16.36 -3.48
N CYS A 161 -18.74 17.25 -2.64
CA CYS A 161 -19.03 17.26 -1.21
C CYS A 161 -20.54 17.37 -0.94
N GLU A 162 -21.22 18.28 -1.62
CA GLU A 162 -22.68 18.47 -1.50
C GLU A 162 -23.43 17.23 -1.95
N LYS A 163 -23.11 16.67 -3.13
CA LYS A 163 -23.74 15.44 -3.65
C LYS A 163 -23.55 14.24 -2.73
N LEU A 164 -22.37 14.08 -2.15
CA LEU A 164 -22.07 13.02 -1.20
C LEU A 164 -22.64 13.28 0.20
N GLY A 165 -23.07 14.52 0.49
CA GLY A 165 -23.58 14.90 1.81
C GLY A 165 -22.49 15.02 2.88
N ILE A 166 -21.27 15.35 2.48
CA ILE A 166 -20.12 15.57 3.36
C ILE A 166 -19.95 17.09 3.60
N PRO A 167 -20.08 17.58 4.83
CA PRO A 167 -19.85 18.98 5.14
C PRO A 167 -18.40 19.40 4.87
N MET A 168 -18.21 20.49 4.10
CA MET A 168 -16.87 21.03 3.81
C MET A 168 -16.10 21.41 5.08
N GLU A 169 -16.82 21.85 6.12
CA GLU A 169 -16.23 22.20 7.41
C GLU A 169 -15.56 21.03 8.14
N PHE A 170 -15.89 19.77 7.79
CA PHE A 170 -15.20 18.60 8.34
C PHE A 170 -13.83 18.36 7.73
N LEU A 171 -13.57 18.94 6.56
CA LEU A 171 -12.37 18.70 5.79
C LEU A 171 -11.24 19.63 6.23
N PRO A 172 -10.02 19.12 6.46
CA PRO A 172 -8.84 19.91 6.73
C PRO A 172 -8.35 20.68 5.50
N GLU A 173 -7.46 21.63 5.70
CA GLU A 173 -6.72 22.28 4.62
C GLU A 173 -5.77 21.28 3.93
N ILE A 174 -5.74 21.25 2.59
CA ILE A 174 -4.81 20.43 1.81
C ILE A 174 -3.45 21.11 1.72
N VAL A 175 -2.40 20.33 2.01
CA VAL A 175 -1.01 20.81 1.97
C VAL A 175 -0.10 19.82 1.25
N PRO A 176 1.03 20.27 0.67
CA PRO A 176 2.09 19.37 0.20
C PRO A 176 2.62 18.45 1.28
N CYS A 177 3.05 17.24 0.90
CA CYS A 177 3.51 16.22 1.86
C CYS A 177 4.78 16.63 2.63
N ASP A 178 5.67 17.39 2.00
CA ASP A 178 6.92 17.91 2.58
C ASP A 178 6.78 19.28 3.26
N GLN A 179 5.57 19.87 3.25
CA GLN A 179 5.34 21.15 3.92
C GLN A 179 5.48 21.02 5.44
N VAL A 180 6.28 21.91 6.05
CA VAL A 180 6.30 22.06 7.50
C VAL A 180 4.95 22.62 7.95
N VAL A 181 4.18 21.86 8.70
CA VAL A 181 2.82 22.22 9.17
C VAL A 181 2.82 22.83 10.57
N GLY A 182 3.93 22.81 11.24
CA GLY A 182 4.12 23.38 12.58
C GLY A 182 5.35 22.80 13.25
N THR A 183 5.47 23.08 14.54
CA THR A 183 6.53 22.56 15.40
C THR A 183 5.97 21.82 16.60
N VAL A 184 6.76 20.92 17.17
CA VAL A 184 6.37 20.18 18.38
C VAL A 184 6.04 21.18 19.49
N ASN A 185 4.81 21.12 19.99
CA ASN A 185 4.36 21.95 21.10
C ASN A 185 4.82 21.39 22.46
N GLU A 186 4.79 22.21 23.51
CA GLU A 186 5.26 21.85 24.86
C GLU A 186 4.57 20.60 25.43
N LYS A 187 3.26 20.45 25.19
CA LYS A 187 2.49 19.30 25.66
C LYS A 187 2.95 18.00 24.97
N ALA A 188 3.15 18.04 23.67
CA ALA A 188 3.64 16.90 22.88
C ALA A 188 5.10 16.56 23.25
N ALA A 189 5.96 17.57 23.40
CA ALA A 189 7.33 17.40 23.83
C ALA A 189 7.45 16.63 25.16
N ALA A 190 6.66 17.01 26.15
CA ALA A 190 6.60 16.32 27.43
C ALA A 190 6.13 14.85 27.32
N GLN A 191 5.25 14.55 26.34
CA GLN A 191 4.71 13.22 26.13
C GLN A 191 5.62 12.31 25.30
N CYS A 192 6.20 12.81 24.19
CA CYS A 192 6.95 11.99 23.23
C CYS A 192 8.47 12.04 23.40
N GLY A 193 9.01 13.06 24.11
CA GLY A 193 10.44 13.23 24.36
C GLY A 193 11.20 13.95 23.25
N LEU A 194 10.54 14.45 22.20
CA LEU A 194 11.14 15.39 21.25
C LEU A 194 11.33 16.76 21.88
N ALA A 195 12.26 17.56 21.37
CA ALA A 195 12.39 18.95 21.76
C ALA A 195 11.19 19.78 21.27
N ALA A 196 10.68 20.66 22.13
CA ALA A 196 9.70 21.67 21.70
C ALA A 196 10.35 22.55 20.62
N GLY A 197 9.59 22.87 19.56
CA GLY A 197 10.11 23.60 18.42
C GLY A 197 10.66 22.75 17.27
N THR A 198 10.81 21.42 17.43
CA THR A 198 11.20 20.52 16.32
C THR A 198 10.18 20.60 15.19
N PRO A 199 10.58 20.89 13.93
CA PRO A 199 9.69 20.98 12.78
C PRO A 199 9.01 19.64 12.46
N ILE A 200 7.73 19.68 12.11
CA ILE A 200 6.93 18.55 11.67
C ILE A 200 6.44 18.81 10.24
N VAL A 201 6.74 17.91 9.30
CA VAL A 201 6.16 17.98 7.97
C VAL A 201 4.81 17.24 7.93
N ALA A 202 3.95 17.56 6.97
CA ALA A 202 2.64 16.94 6.82
C ALA A 202 2.71 15.41 6.73
N GLY A 203 3.77 14.89 6.13
CA GLY A 203 3.94 13.46 5.93
C GLY A 203 3.07 12.92 4.79
N GLY A 204 2.75 11.64 4.82
CA GLY A 204 1.96 11.04 3.74
C GLY A 204 1.46 9.64 3.99
N LEU A 205 0.80 9.11 2.95
CA LEU A 205 0.36 7.72 2.89
C LEU A 205 1.55 6.76 2.98
N ASP A 206 1.46 5.72 3.80
CA ASP A 206 2.49 4.70 3.97
C ASP A 206 2.97 4.08 2.63
N ALA A 207 2.04 3.74 1.74
CA ALA A 207 2.36 3.20 0.41
C ALA A 207 3.12 4.22 -0.47
N ALA A 208 2.76 5.51 -0.40
CA ALA A 208 3.44 6.56 -1.17
C ALA A 208 4.81 6.90 -0.57
N CYS A 209 4.93 6.95 0.77
CA CYS A 209 6.22 7.05 1.45
C CYS A 209 7.10 5.83 1.14
N GLY A 210 6.53 4.61 1.14
CA GLY A 210 7.24 3.39 0.76
C GLY A 210 7.74 3.43 -0.69
N THR A 211 6.97 4.03 -1.58
CA THR A 211 7.35 4.23 -2.99
C THR A 211 8.55 5.19 -3.09
N LEU A 212 8.53 6.31 -2.37
CA LEU A 212 9.68 7.22 -2.25
C LEU A 212 10.91 6.54 -1.64
N GLY A 213 10.73 5.81 -0.53
CA GLY A 213 11.84 5.11 0.14
C GLY A 213 12.41 3.94 -0.67
N ALA A 214 11.69 3.43 -1.67
CA ALA A 214 12.24 2.53 -2.68
C ALA A 214 13.05 3.25 -3.77
N GLY A 215 13.08 4.59 -3.75
CA GLY A 215 13.78 5.43 -4.71
C GLY A 215 12.99 5.68 -5.99
N VAL A 216 11.67 5.53 -5.96
CA VAL A 216 10.80 5.86 -7.09
C VAL A 216 10.47 7.35 -7.04
N ILE A 217 11.07 8.12 -7.93
CA ILE A 217 10.88 9.58 -8.03
C ILE A 217 10.69 10.05 -9.49
N HIS A 218 10.81 9.14 -10.46
CA HIS A 218 10.65 9.47 -11.87
C HIS A 218 9.51 8.71 -12.54
N PRO A 219 8.84 9.31 -13.53
CA PRO A 219 7.81 8.62 -14.31
C PRO A 219 8.32 7.33 -14.95
N GLY A 220 7.57 6.27 -14.74
CA GLY A 220 7.88 4.92 -15.23
C GLY A 220 8.69 4.06 -14.26
N GLU A 221 9.26 4.62 -13.21
CA GLU A 221 9.75 3.82 -12.08
C GLU A 221 8.56 3.26 -11.31
N THR A 222 8.70 2.04 -10.81
CA THR A 222 7.60 1.32 -10.17
C THR A 222 8.10 0.60 -8.94
N GLN A 223 7.52 0.88 -7.79
CA GLN A 223 7.71 0.01 -6.62
C GLN A 223 6.94 -1.29 -6.83
N GLU A 224 7.60 -2.42 -6.62
CA GLU A 224 6.97 -3.74 -6.49
C GLU A 224 7.07 -4.17 -5.03
N GLN A 225 5.94 -4.41 -4.40
CA GLN A 225 5.87 -4.82 -3.00
C GLN A 225 5.55 -6.31 -2.91
N GLY A 226 6.50 -7.09 -2.37
CA GLY A 226 6.36 -8.52 -2.13
C GLY A 226 6.34 -8.87 -0.64
N GLY A 227 5.42 -8.28 0.11
CA GLY A 227 5.14 -8.56 1.52
C GLY A 227 4.19 -9.74 1.71
N GLN A 228 3.32 -9.71 2.73
CA GLN A 228 2.24 -10.69 2.91
C GLN A 228 1.31 -10.68 1.67
N ALA A 229 0.81 -9.52 1.30
CA ALA A 229 0.19 -9.24 0.01
C ALA A 229 1.26 -8.79 -1.00
N GLY A 230 0.91 -8.77 -2.27
CA GLY A 230 1.70 -8.14 -3.33
C GLY A 230 1.10 -6.82 -3.77
N GLY A 231 1.86 -6.04 -4.51
CA GLY A 231 1.37 -4.79 -5.08
C GLY A 231 2.38 -4.10 -5.96
N MET A 232 1.92 -3.09 -6.67
CA MET A 232 2.76 -2.21 -7.46
C MET A 232 2.29 -0.76 -7.30
N SER A 233 3.22 0.18 -7.36
CA SER A 233 2.97 1.63 -7.41
C SER A 233 3.80 2.22 -8.53
N ILE A 234 3.15 2.62 -9.62
CA ILE A 234 3.79 3.19 -10.82
C ILE A 234 3.76 4.71 -10.69
N CYS A 235 4.94 5.34 -10.72
CA CYS A 235 5.06 6.79 -10.77
C CYS A 235 4.70 7.31 -12.17
N THR A 236 3.86 8.35 -12.22
CA THR A 236 3.47 9.03 -13.46
C THR A 236 3.38 10.55 -13.23
N ASP A 237 3.78 11.32 -14.21
CA ASP A 237 3.68 12.79 -14.24
C ASP A 237 2.40 13.30 -14.90
N THR A 238 1.52 12.40 -15.29
CA THR A 238 0.23 12.70 -15.91
C THR A 238 -0.87 11.92 -15.23
N TYR A 239 -2.04 12.56 -15.10
CA TYR A 239 -3.23 11.92 -14.57
C TYR A 239 -3.61 10.70 -15.42
N LYS A 240 -3.65 9.52 -14.80
CA LYS A 240 -4.04 8.25 -15.40
C LYS A 240 -4.93 7.50 -14.43
N ALA A 241 -6.21 7.39 -14.72
CA ALA A 241 -7.15 6.66 -13.87
C ALA A 241 -7.73 5.47 -14.63
N ASP A 242 -7.90 4.37 -13.92
CA ASP A 242 -8.59 3.15 -14.39
C ASP A 242 -9.42 2.57 -13.24
N PRO A 243 -10.70 2.24 -13.45
CA PRO A 243 -11.57 1.75 -12.35
C PRO A 243 -11.11 0.40 -11.77
N SER A 244 -10.22 -0.32 -12.45
CA SER A 244 -9.63 -1.56 -11.94
C SER A 244 -8.39 -1.34 -11.07
N LEU A 245 -7.86 -0.12 -11.00
CA LEU A 245 -6.68 0.28 -10.25
C LEU A 245 -7.00 1.36 -9.23
N ILE A 246 -6.02 1.74 -8.43
CA ILE A 246 -6.12 2.83 -7.45
C ILE A 246 -5.22 3.97 -7.91
N LEU A 247 -5.74 5.18 -7.94
CA LEU A 247 -4.97 6.39 -8.22
C LEU A 247 -4.77 7.19 -6.94
N GLY A 248 -3.54 7.55 -6.62
CA GLY A 248 -3.17 8.45 -5.53
C GLY A 248 -2.19 9.50 -5.98
N PHE A 249 -2.04 10.59 -5.23
CA PHE A 249 -0.88 11.46 -5.40
C PHE A 249 0.37 10.79 -4.84
N HIS A 250 1.48 10.99 -5.53
CA HIS A 250 2.78 10.69 -4.94
C HIS A 250 3.11 11.75 -3.85
N VAL A 251 3.94 11.36 -2.87
CA VAL A 251 4.49 12.33 -1.91
C VAL A 251 5.51 13.29 -2.54
N VAL A 252 6.06 12.92 -3.70
CA VAL A 252 6.88 13.80 -4.53
C VAL A 252 5.96 14.73 -5.32
N PRO A 253 6.14 16.07 -5.26
CA PRO A 253 5.24 17.03 -5.89
C PRO A 253 5.08 16.84 -7.41
N GLY A 254 3.86 17.08 -7.91
CA GLY A 254 3.55 17.05 -9.35
C GLY A 254 3.46 15.65 -9.96
N GLN A 255 3.39 14.61 -9.13
CA GLN A 255 3.34 13.22 -9.58
C GLN A 255 2.14 12.48 -8.98
N TRP A 256 1.71 11.44 -9.67
CA TRP A 256 0.70 10.48 -9.22
C TRP A 256 1.29 9.08 -9.11
N LEU A 257 0.63 8.25 -8.34
CA LEU A 257 0.88 6.82 -8.25
C LEU A 257 -0.33 6.06 -8.76
N LEU A 258 -0.14 5.29 -9.84
CA LEU A 258 -1.12 4.31 -10.28
C LEU A 258 -0.78 2.98 -9.63
N GLN A 259 -1.69 2.50 -8.77
CA GLN A 259 -1.43 1.41 -7.85
C GLN A 259 -2.30 0.20 -8.13
N GLY A 260 -1.71 -0.98 -7.98
CA GLY A 260 -2.42 -2.25 -8.02
C GLY A 260 -2.01 -3.13 -6.86
N GLY A 261 -2.95 -3.87 -6.30
CA GLY A 261 -2.69 -4.76 -5.17
C GLY A 261 -3.25 -6.15 -5.40
N THR A 262 -2.45 -7.17 -5.11
CA THR A 262 -2.89 -8.57 -5.07
C THR A 262 -2.90 -9.08 -3.64
N THR A 263 -3.86 -9.95 -3.31
CA THR A 263 -3.91 -10.59 -1.99
C THR A 263 -2.82 -11.66 -1.82
N GLY A 264 -2.38 -12.26 -2.92
CA GLY A 264 -1.37 -13.30 -2.95
C GLY A 264 0.03 -12.76 -3.24
N GLY A 265 0.76 -12.35 -2.21
CA GLY A 265 2.18 -11.98 -2.30
C GLY A 265 3.10 -13.04 -1.69
N GLY A 266 4.07 -12.61 -0.88
CA GLY A 266 4.95 -13.49 -0.10
C GLY A 266 4.20 -14.40 0.87
N GLY A 267 2.98 -14.03 1.25
CA GLY A 267 2.08 -14.86 2.04
C GLY A 267 1.76 -16.22 1.41
N VAL A 268 1.75 -16.32 0.08
CA VAL A 268 1.59 -17.60 -0.64
C VAL A 268 2.73 -18.56 -0.29
N MET A 269 3.96 -18.06 -0.29
CA MET A 269 5.12 -18.90 0.06
C MET A 269 5.16 -19.27 1.54
N ARG A 270 4.73 -18.37 2.45
CA ARG A 270 4.60 -18.66 3.87
C ARG A 270 3.51 -19.71 4.13
N TRP A 271 2.39 -19.62 3.42
CA TRP A 271 1.35 -20.63 3.45
C TRP A 271 1.88 -21.98 2.98
N PHE A 272 2.57 -22.00 1.83
CA PHE A 272 3.15 -23.25 1.31
C PHE A 272 4.18 -23.85 2.27
N GLU A 273 5.06 -23.03 2.84
CA GLU A 273 6.02 -23.43 3.85
C GLU A 273 5.34 -24.05 5.08
N ARG A 274 4.29 -23.40 5.58
CA ARG A 274 3.57 -23.89 6.77
C ARG A 274 2.91 -25.24 6.53
N GLU A 275 2.26 -25.41 5.38
CA GLU A 275 1.43 -26.58 5.12
C GLU A 275 2.23 -27.76 4.50
N PHE A 276 3.31 -27.50 3.78
CA PHE A 276 3.97 -28.54 2.95
C PHE A 276 5.48 -28.69 3.19
N ALA A 277 6.10 -27.91 4.06
CA ALA A 277 7.54 -27.90 4.25
C ALA A 277 8.03 -28.56 5.56
N ASP A 278 7.33 -29.56 6.10
CA ASP A 278 7.77 -30.27 7.31
C ASP A 278 9.14 -30.91 7.15
N PHE A 279 9.41 -31.50 5.99
CA PHE A 279 10.70 -32.11 5.66
C PHE A 279 11.82 -31.05 5.65
N GLU A 280 11.62 -29.92 4.99
CA GLU A 280 12.60 -28.84 4.93
C GLU A 280 12.83 -28.19 6.31
N ARG A 281 11.78 -28.06 7.12
CA ARG A 281 11.91 -27.57 8.51
C ARG A 281 12.73 -28.50 9.37
N SER A 282 12.51 -29.83 9.25
CA SER A 282 13.26 -30.83 10.03
C SER A 282 14.75 -30.86 9.68
N ARG A 283 15.13 -30.44 8.47
CA ARG A 283 16.52 -30.42 8.00
C ARG A 283 17.25 -29.09 8.22
N LYS A 284 16.65 -28.13 8.95
CA LYS A 284 17.26 -26.81 9.18
C LYS A 284 18.63 -26.93 9.87
N GLU A 285 18.73 -27.76 10.90
CA GLU A 285 19.98 -27.95 11.66
C GLU A 285 21.05 -28.65 10.81
N GLU A 286 20.67 -29.65 10.01
CA GLU A 286 21.57 -30.38 9.11
C GLU A 286 22.10 -29.50 7.98
N THR A 287 21.23 -28.71 7.36
CA THR A 287 21.58 -27.93 6.15
C THR A 287 22.09 -26.52 6.45
N GLY A 288 21.85 -26.01 7.65
CA GLY A 288 22.10 -24.60 8.00
C GLY A 288 21.23 -23.60 7.25
N LYS A 289 20.22 -24.07 6.47
CA LYS A 289 19.34 -23.24 5.63
C LYS A 289 17.94 -23.19 6.19
N SER A 290 17.27 -22.03 6.04
CA SER A 290 15.84 -21.94 6.34
C SER A 290 15.02 -22.85 5.42
N SER A 291 13.81 -23.21 5.82
CA SER A 291 12.88 -23.97 4.99
C SER A 291 12.56 -23.26 3.67
N LEU A 292 12.42 -21.93 3.70
CA LEU A 292 12.22 -21.13 2.48
C LEU A 292 13.42 -21.19 1.53
N ASP A 293 14.66 -21.17 2.05
CA ASP A 293 15.85 -21.31 1.21
C ASP A 293 15.92 -22.68 0.55
N GLN A 294 15.55 -23.74 1.28
CA GLN A 294 15.48 -25.09 0.74
C GLN A 294 14.38 -25.22 -0.33
N LEU A 295 13.19 -24.59 -0.10
CA LEU A 295 12.12 -24.53 -1.10
C LEU A 295 12.56 -23.75 -2.34
N ASN A 296 13.26 -22.62 -2.20
CA ASN A 296 13.85 -21.88 -3.31
C ASN A 296 14.80 -22.75 -4.13
N GLN A 297 15.62 -23.57 -3.46
CA GLN A 297 16.59 -24.43 -4.12
C GLN A 297 15.91 -25.50 -4.98
N ILE A 298 14.90 -26.21 -4.46
CA ILE A 298 14.17 -27.21 -5.26
C ILE A 298 13.35 -26.59 -6.41
N ALA A 299 12.85 -25.35 -6.23
CA ALA A 299 12.17 -24.62 -7.29
C ALA A 299 13.15 -24.18 -8.41
N GLN A 300 14.40 -23.90 -8.06
CA GLN A 300 15.43 -23.51 -9.02
C GLN A 300 15.80 -24.65 -10.00
N GLU A 301 15.67 -25.91 -9.56
CA GLU A 301 15.92 -27.09 -10.37
C GLU A 301 14.83 -27.34 -11.43
N VAL A 302 13.65 -26.75 -11.26
CA VAL A 302 12.52 -26.88 -12.18
C VAL A 302 12.64 -25.86 -13.30
N PRO A 303 12.37 -26.24 -14.56
CA PRO A 303 12.39 -25.30 -15.69
C PRO A 303 11.36 -24.17 -15.56
N ALA A 304 11.61 -23.06 -16.27
CA ALA A 304 10.66 -21.95 -16.40
C ALA A 304 9.30 -22.44 -16.92
N GLY A 305 8.21 -21.89 -16.37
CA GLY A 305 6.84 -22.30 -16.68
C GLY A 305 6.39 -23.56 -15.94
N SER A 306 7.20 -24.05 -14.96
CA SER A 306 6.87 -25.17 -14.07
C SER A 306 6.37 -26.41 -14.81
N GLU A 307 6.87 -26.63 -16.04
CA GLU A 307 6.42 -27.69 -16.94
C GLU A 307 4.90 -27.80 -17.10
N GLY A 308 4.23 -26.65 -17.15
CA GLY A 308 2.78 -26.53 -17.33
C GLY A 308 1.96 -26.50 -16.05
N VAL A 309 2.58 -26.56 -14.87
CA VAL A 309 1.86 -26.29 -13.62
C VAL A 309 1.66 -24.79 -13.47
N VAL A 310 0.39 -24.36 -13.35
CA VAL A 310 0.00 -22.97 -13.17
C VAL A 310 -0.73 -22.81 -11.85
N PHE A 311 -0.42 -21.75 -11.12
CA PHE A 311 -1.07 -21.42 -9.86
C PHE A 311 -1.80 -20.08 -9.92
N LEU A 312 -3.08 -20.05 -9.52
CA LEU A 312 -3.83 -18.81 -9.24
C LEU A 312 -3.61 -18.44 -7.78
N PRO A 313 -3.01 -17.27 -7.46
CA PRO A 313 -2.59 -16.94 -6.08
C PRO A 313 -3.71 -16.31 -5.23
N TYR A 314 -4.98 -16.50 -5.55
CA TYR A 314 -6.13 -15.81 -4.97
C TYR A 314 -6.58 -16.41 -3.64
N MET A 315 -5.66 -16.51 -2.67
CA MET A 315 -5.85 -17.24 -1.41
C MET A 315 -6.88 -16.59 -0.47
N SER A 316 -7.13 -15.30 -0.63
CA SER A 316 -8.08 -14.51 0.18
C SER A 316 -8.93 -13.59 -0.69
N GLY A 317 -9.48 -14.13 -1.77
CA GLY A 317 -10.04 -13.31 -2.83
C GLY A 317 -8.94 -12.63 -3.65
N GLU A 318 -9.31 -11.71 -4.53
CA GLU A 318 -8.35 -10.89 -5.28
C GLU A 318 -8.84 -9.45 -5.37
N ARG A 319 -7.87 -8.52 -5.29
CA ARG A 319 -8.07 -7.09 -5.51
C ARG A 319 -7.84 -6.73 -6.99
N SER A 320 -7.08 -5.71 -7.26
CA SER A 320 -6.83 -5.26 -8.64
C SER A 320 -6.09 -6.32 -9.49
N PRO A 321 -6.40 -6.40 -10.75
CA PRO A 321 -7.46 -5.68 -11.45
C PRO A 321 -8.79 -6.43 -11.47
N ILE A 322 -8.92 -7.52 -10.74
CA ILE A 322 -10.05 -8.46 -10.79
C ILE A 322 -11.22 -8.04 -9.88
N TRP A 323 -10.91 -7.51 -8.69
CA TRP A 323 -11.87 -7.10 -7.66
C TRP A 323 -12.92 -8.16 -7.34
N ASN A 324 -12.48 -9.41 -7.11
CA ASN A 324 -13.35 -10.52 -6.74
C ASN A 324 -12.98 -11.06 -5.34
N PRO A 325 -13.74 -10.73 -4.28
CA PRO A 325 -13.47 -11.19 -2.93
C PRO A 325 -13.68 -12.70 -2.73
N TYR A 326 -14.34 -13.36 -3.68
CA TYR A 326 -14.62 -14.81 -3.66
C TYR A 326 -13.63 -15.62 -4.50
N ALA A 327 -12.68 -15.00 -5.18
CA ALA A 327 -11.64 -15.69 -5.92
C ALA A 327 -10.86 -16.65 -5.00
N LYS A 328 -10.42 -17.80 -5.56
CA LYS A 328 -9.76 -18.88 -4.81
C LYS A 328 -8.44 -19.28 -5.47
N GLY A 329 -7.51 -19.77 -4.64
CA GLY A 329 -6.28 -20.40 -5.11
C GLY A 329 -6.57 -21.69 -5.89
N VAL A 330 -5.85 -21.89 -6.99
CA VAL A 330 -5.99 -23.07 -7.87
C VAL A 330 -4.64 -23.54 -8.35
N PHE A 331 -4.33 -24.82 -8.21
CA PHE A 331 -3.27 -25.48 -8.94
C PHE A 331 -3.86 -26.22 -10.16
N TYR A 332 -3.29 -25.97 -11.33
CA TYR A 332 -3.66 -26.62 -12.57
C TYR A 332 -2.44 -27.30 -13.21
N GLY A 333 -2.63 -28.40 -13.93
CA GLY A 333 -1.57 -29.07 -14.67
C GLY A 333 -0.73 -30.06 -13.84
N LEU A 334 -1.23 -30.48 -12.66
CA LEU A 334 -0.57 -31.54 -11.87
C LEU A 334 -0.83 -32.92 -12.51
N ASP A 335 0.24 -33.70 -12.58
CA ASP A 335 0.24 -35.11 -12.93
C ASP A 335 1.29 -35.87 -12.08
N PHE A 336 1.42 -37.19 -12.28
CA PHE A 336 2.36 -38.01 -11.49
C PHE A 336 3.85 -37.68 -11.70
N SER A 337 4.20 -36.91 -12.72
CA SER A 337 5.59 -36.47 -12.96
C SER A 337 5.96 -35.22 -12.17
N LYS A 338 4.99 -34.47 -11.63
CA LYS A 338 5.21 -33.18 -10.95
C LYS A 338 5.61 -33.38 -9.49
N THR A 339 6.64 -32.67 -9.09
CA THR A 339 7.21 -32.71 -7.73
C THR A 339 6.81 -31.49 -6.93
N LYS A 340 7.13 -31.47 -5.63
CA LYS A 340 7.01 -30.29 -4.78
C LYS A 340 7.69 -29.06 -5.40
N GLY A 341 8.87 -29.23 -6.04
CA GLY A 341 9.58 -28.13 -6.71
C GLY A 341 8.76 -27.44 -7.78
N HIS A 342 7.97 -28.17 -8.56
CA HIS A 342 7.05 -27.61 -9.56
C HIS A 342 5.95 -26.75 -8.90
N MET A 343 5.38 -27.22 -7.79
CA MET A 343 4.35 -26.46 -7.07
C MET A 343 4.92 -25.19 -6.47
N VAL A 344 6.11 -25.25 -5.84
CA VAL A 344 6.79 -24.06 -5.29
C VAL A 344 7.07 -23.03 -6.38
N ARG A 345 7.64 -23.50 -7.51
CA ARG A 345 7.92 -22.60 -8.63
C ARG A 345 6.64 -22.01 -9.21
N ALA A 346 5.59 -22.82 -9.39
CA ALA A 346 4.28 -22.34 -9.84
C ALA A 346 3.67 -21.29 -8.90
N CYS A 347 3.87 -21.40 -7.59
CA CYS A 347 3.47 -20.36 -6.63
C CYS A 347 4.20 -19.03 -6.89
N MET A 348 5.52 -19.08 -7.10
CA MET A 348 6.32 -17.88 -7.40
C MET A 348 5.90 -17.25 -8.74
N GLU A 349 5.71 -18.09 -9.76
CA GLU A 349 5.28 -17.66 -11.11
C GLU A 349 3.86 -17.10 -11.09
N GLY A 350 2.93 -17.71 -10.35
CA GLY A 350 1.55 -17.24 -10.22
C GLY A 350 1.45 -15.84 -9.61
N VAL A 351 2.25 -15.56 -8.57
CA VAL A 351 2.34 -14.21 -8.00
C VAL A 351 2.93 -13.22 -9.02
N ALA A 352 3.93 -13.62 -9.78
CA ALA A 352 4.51 -12.78 -10.83
C ALA A 352 3.53 -12.56 -12.00
N PHE A 353 2.67 -13.53 -12.32
CA PHE A 353 1.57 -13.35 -13.31
C PHE A 353 0.52 -12.37 -12.83
N SER A 354 0.18 -12.36 -11.54
CA SER A 354 -0.72 -11.35 -10.96
C SER A 354 -0.11 -9.94 -11.05
N LEU A 355 1.19 -9.80 -10.79
CA LEU A 355 1.91 -8.55 -11.00
C LEU A 355 1.85 -8.11 -12.48
N ARG A 356 2.18 -9.02 -13.42
CA ARG A 356 2.10 -8.75 -14.87
C ARG A 356 0.71 -8.30 -15.28
N HIS A 357 -0.34 -8.91 -14.76
CA HIS A 357 -1.73 -8.53 -15.05
C HIS A 357 -2.03 -7.09 -14.63
N ASN A 358 -1.60 -6.68 -13.43
CA ASN A 358 -1.74 -5.30 -12.96
C ASN A 358 -0.95 -4.31 -13.83
N LEU A 359 0.29 -4.66 -14.20
CA LEU A 359 1.12 -3.81 -15.07
C LEU A 359 0.49 -3.62 -16.46
N GLU A 360 -0.05 -4.69 -17.06
CA GLU A 360 -0.72 -4.62 -18.37
C GLU A 360 -1.97 -3.72 -18.35
N VAL A 361 -2.75 -3.74 -17.27
CA VAL A 361 -3.90 -2.84 -17.10
C VAL A 361 -3.42 -1.39 -16.96
N ALA A 362 -2.39 -1.15 -16.18
CA ALA A 362 -1.81 0.18 -16.03
C ALA A 362 -1.23 0.72 -17.35
N GLU A 363 -0.53 -0.11 -18.11
CA GLU A 363 0.00 0.27 -19.43
C GLU A 363 -1.12 0.58 -20.43
N LYS A 364 -2.24 -0.16 -20.39
CA LYS A 364 -3.44 0.14 -21.19
C LYS A 364 -4.08 1.48 -20.78
N ALA A 365 -4.05 1.83 -19.49
CA ALA A 365 -4.47 3.13 -19.00
C ALA A 365 -3.50 4.26 -19.39
N GLY A 366 -2.37 3.93 -20.01
CA GLY A 366 -1.38 4.87 -20.53
C GLY A 366 -0.19 5.13 -19.60
N ALA A 367 -0.03 4.39 -18.52
CA ALA A 367 1.18 4.46 -17.71
C ALA A 367 2.36 3.81 -18.45
N GLN A 368 3.57 4.33 -18.21
CA GLN A 368 4.80 3.70 -18.67
C GLN A 368 5.42 2.91 -17.50
N VAL A 369 5.89 1.70 -17.77
CA VAL A 369 6.64 0.90 -16.79
C VAL A 369 8.03 0.63 -17.36
N LYS A 370 9.06 1.19 -16.73
CA LYS A 370 10.47 1.07 -17.18
C LYS A 370 11.26 0.08 -16.32
N VAL A 371 11.10 0.17 -15.00
CA VAL A 371 11.86 -0.61 -14.02
C VAL A 371 11.00 -0.90 -12.80
N LEU A 372 11.18 -2.08 -12.21
CA LEU A 372 10.55 -2.49 -10.96
C LEU A 372 11.57 -2.41 -9.82
N ARG A 373 11.27 -1.68 -8.76
CA ARG A 373 12.06 -1.63 -7.52
C ARG A 373 11.40 -2.56 -6.50
N ALA A 374 11.95 -3.77 -6.38
CA ALA A 374 11.37 -4.85 -5.59
C ALA A 374 11.69 -4.69 -4.11
N MET A 375 10.64 -4.70 -3.27
CA MET A 375 10.70 -4.52 -1.83
C MET A 375 10.02 -5.70 -1.10
N GLY A 376 10.31 -5.82 0.19
CA GLY A 376 9.73 -6.83 1.08
C GLY A 376 10.36 -8.20 0.96
N GLY A 377 9.82 -9.18 1.71
CA GLY A 377 10.45 -10.49 1.87
C GLY A 377 10.67 -11.28 0.58
N SER A 378 9.81 -11.12 -0.44
CA SER A 378 10.00 -11.79 -1.74
C SER A 378 11.23 -11.28 -2.49
N ALA A 379 11.63 -10.04 -2.25
CA ALA A 379 12.81 -9.44 -2.86
C ALA A 379 14.12 -10.12 -2.40
N ASN A 380 14.14 -10.83 -1.28
CA ASN A 380 15.32 -11.54 -0.78
C ASN A 380 15.65 -12.80 -1.63
N SER A 381 14.68 -13.35 -2.35
CA SER A 381 14.91 -14.51 -3.22
C SER A 381 15.47 -14.10 -4.57
N LEU A 382 16.70 -14.55 -4.88
CA LEU A 382 17.33 -14.37 -6.20
C LEU A 382 16.50 -15.00 -7.33
N LEU A 383 15.96 -16.19 -7.08
CA LEU A 383 15.12 -16.89 -8.03
C LEU A 383 13.83 -16.12 -8.32
N TRP A 384 13.15 -15.66 -7.26
CA TRP A 384 11.84 -15.03 -7.42
C TRP A 384 11.94 -13.65 -8.09
N THR A 385 12.97 -12.86 -7.75
CA THR A 385 13.24 -11.59 -8.43
C THR A 385 13.57 -11.78 -9.91
N GLN A 386 14.30 -12.87 -10.27
CA GLN A 386 14.54 -13.21 -11.67
C GLN A 386 13.24 -13.67 -12.39
N ILE A 387 12.41 -14.49 -11.73
CA ILE A 387 11.09 -14.89 -12.28
C ILE A 387 10.22 -13.66 -12.56
N LYS A 388 10.20 -12.68 -11.64
CA LYS A 388 9.46 -11.42 -11.85
C LYS A 388 9.99 -10.65 -13.06
N ALA A 389 11.32 -10.54 -13.22
CA ALA A 389 11.92 -9.88 -14.38
C ALA A 389 11.53 -10.58 -15.69
N ASP A 390 11.66 -11.90 -15.74
CA ASP A 390 11.38 -12.71 -16.92
C ASP A 390 9.91 -12.65 -17.35
N ILE A 391 8.98 -12.73 -16.37
CA ILE A 391 7.53 -12.72 -16.61
C ILE A 391 7.02 -11.35 -17.02
N THR A 392 7.53 -10.29 -16.39
CA THR A 392 7.08 -8.92 -16.67
C THR A 392 7.79 -8.29 -17.85
N GLY A 393 8.96 -8.83 -18.24
CA GLY A 393 9.83 -8.25 -19.26
C GLY A 393 10.45 -6.91 -18.84
N LYS A 394 10.54 -6.66 -17.54
CA LYS A 394 11.08 -5.42 -16.96
C LYS A 394 12.32 -5.73 -16.12
N ASP A 395 13.27 -4.80 -16.09
CA ASP A 395 14.36 -4.87 -15.12
C ASP A 395 13.79 -4.84 -13.71
N VAL A 396 14.31 -5.70 -12.84
CA VAL A 396 13.99 -5.70 -11.40
C VAL A 396 15.22 -5.31 -10.62
N VAL A 397 15.11 -4.21 -9.88
CA VAL A 397 16.15 -3.68 -9.00
C VAL A 397 15.75 -3.91 -7.55
N VAL A 398 16.69 -4.31 -6.71
CA VAL A 398 16.45 -4.51 -5.27
C VAL A 398 17.22 -3.46 -4.47
N PRO A 399 16.54 -2.51 -3.81
CA PRO A 399 17.16 -1.56 -2.88
C PRO A 399 17.71 -2.26 -1.62
N ALA A 400 18.63 -1.59 -0.94
CA ALA A 400 19.25 -2.10 0.29
C ALA A 400 18.35 -2.05 1.52
N SER A 401 17.37 -1.15 1.53
CA SER A 401 16.50 -0.92 2.71
C SER A 401 15.30 -1.86 2.74
N ASP A 402 15.06 -2.45 3.90
CA ASP A 402 13.84 -3.22 4.19
C ASP A 402 12.71 -2.36 4.76
N THR A 403 13.00 -1.09 5.10
CA THR A 403 12.08 -0.16 5.79
C THR A 403 11.73 1.04 4.91
N ALA A 404 11.23 0.75 3.70
CA ALA A 404 11.00 1.79 2.69
C ALA A 404 10.03 2.90 3.16
N SER A 405 8.93 2.57 3.85
CA SER A 405 7.97 3.59 4.30
C SER A 405 8.59 4.57 5.30
N THR A 406 9.31 4.05 6.29
CA THR A 406 10.02 4.87 7.27
C THR A 406 11.12 5.72 6.61
N LEU A 407 11.88 5.14 5.66
CA LEU A 407 12.89 5.88 4.92
C LEU A 407 12.25 7.00 4.08
N GLY A 408 11.13 6.72 3.42
CA GLY A 408 10.39 7.73 2.66
C GLY A 408 9.89 8.88 3.53
N ALA A 409 9.34 8.57 4.71
CA ALA A 409 8.94 9.60 5.67
C ALA A 409 10.14 10.45 6.15
N ALA A 410 11.30 9.81 6.36
CA ALA A 410 12.53 10.52 6.72
C ALA A 410 13.05 11.41 5.57
N ILE A 411 12.96 10.94 4.32
CA ILE A 411 13.30 11.76 3.14
C ILE A 411 12.39 12.98 3.05
N LEU A 412 11.07 12.80 3.23
CA LEU A 412 10.10 13.92 3.27
C LEU A 412 10.49 14.96 4.33
N ALA A 413 10.81 14.51 5.55
CA ALA A 413 11.27 15.40 6.60
C ALA A 413 12.53 16.15 6.18
N GLY A 414 13.52 15.43 5.68
CA GLY A 414 14.80 16.01 5.28
C GLY A 414 14.69 17.06 4.17
N VAL A 415 13.81 16.82 3.18
CA VAL A 415 13.52 17.80 2.12
C VAL A 415 12.74 18.98 2.69
N GLY A 416 11.67 18.71 3.46
CA GLY A 416 10.79 19.74 4.01
C GLY A 416 11.49 20.73 4.97
N VAL A 417 12.51 20.28 5.72
CA VAL A 417 13.29 21.15 6.60
C VAL A 417 14.58 21.70 5.93
N GLY A 418 14.81 21.38 4.63
CA GLY A 418 15.98 21.86 3.89
C GLY A 418 17.30 21.16 4.26
N PHE A 419 17.25 19.97 4.87
CA PHE A 419 18.43 19.15 5.11
C PHE A 419 18.97 18.55 3.80
N TYR A 420 18.06 18.12 2.91
CA TYR A 420 18.35 17.81 1.51
C TYR A 420 17.84 18.94 0.62
N LYS A 421 18.58 19.22 -0.44
CA LYS A 421 18.22 20.25 -1.42
C LYS A 421 16.92 19.89 -2.16
N ASP A 422 16.77 18.63 -2.52
CA ASP A 422 15.65 18.09 -3.29
C ASP A 422 15.57 16.55 -3.13
N TYR A 423 14.56 15.93 -3.74
CA TYR A 423 14.35 14.49 -3.71
C TYR A 423 15.44 13.70 -4.45
N GLU A 424 16.03 14.28 -5.50
CA GLU A 424 17.14 13.66 -6.24
C GLU A 424 18.35 13.46 -5.34
N GLU A 425 18.77 14.50 -4.65
CA GLU A 425 19.88 14.43 -3.70
C GLU A 425 19.55 13.44 -2.58
N ALA A 426 18.37 13.55 -1.97
CA ALA A 426 17.96 12.69 -0.87
C ALA A 426 18.00 11.20 -1.27
N VAL A 427 17.39 10.84 -2.40
CA VAL A 427 17.36 9.46 -2.90
C VAL A 427 18.75 8.97 -3.27
N SER A 428 19.58 9.80 -3.94
CA SER A 428 20.95 9.43 -4.32
C SER A 428 21.85 9.10 -3.13
N LEU A 429 21.62 9.78 -1.99
CA LEU A 429 22.39 9.58 -0.76
C LEU A 429 21.88 8.41 0.08
N THR A 430 20.58 8.14 0.07
CA THR A 430 19.94 7.22 1.03
C THR A 430 19.51 5.88 0.42
N VAL A 431 19.15 5.84 -0.86
CA VAL A 431 18.67 4.62 -1.53
C VAL A 431 19.78 4.01 -2.37
N LYS A 432 20.29 2.86 -1.93
CA LYS A 432 21.33 2.11 -2.65
C LYS A 432 20.75 0.88 -3.30
N GLU A 433 21.10 0.65 -4.56
CA GLU A 433 20.78 -0.59 -5.26
C GLU A 433 21.76 -1.68 -4.85
N THR A 434 21.25 -2.86 -4.47
CA THR A 434 22.09 -4.01 -4.10
C THR A 434 22.28 -4.98 -5.24
N ARG A 435 21.26 -5.14 -6.09
CA ARG A 435 21.31 -6.01 -7.25
C ARG A 435 20.24 -5.65 -8.30
N ARG A 436 20.51 -6.10 -9.53
CA ARG A 436 19.63 -5.91 -10.69
C ARG A 436 19.46 -7.22 -11.42
N HIS A 437 18.24 -7.53 -11.81
CA HIS A 437 17.88 -8.67 -12.64
C HIS A 437 17.31 -8.16 -13.95
N GLN A 438 17.89 -8.61 -15.06
CA GLN A 438 17.36 -8.32 -16.39
C GLN A 438 16.52 -9.50 -16.87
N PRO A 439 15.47 -9.28 -17.66
CA PRO A 439 14.68 -10.34 -18.26
C PRO A 439 15.55 -11.23 -19.15
N ASP A 440 15.36 -12.55 -19.07
CA ASP A 440 15.96 -13.51 -19.99
C ASP A 440 15.03 -13.72 -21.20
N PRO A 441 15.39 -13.22 -22.39
CA PRO A 441 14.52 -13.31 -23.57
C PRO A 441 14.22 -14.75 -23.99
N SER A 442 15.09 -15.72 -23.65
CA SER A 442 14.90 -17.13 -23.98
C SER A 442 13.70 -17.77 -23.25
N ARG A 443 13.29 -17.18 -22.14
CA ARG A 443 12.16 -17.65 -21.32
C ARG A 443 10.82 -17.01 -21.68
N LYS A 444 10.84 -15.98 -22.53
CA LYS A 444 9.65 -15.18 -22.85
C LYS A 444 8.50 -16.05 -23.40
N GLU A 445 8.76 -16.91 -24.35
CA GLU A 445 7.72 -17.71 -24.99
C GLU A 445 7.03 -18.68 -24.01
N VAL A 446 7.79 -19.34 -23.15
CA VAL A 446 7.24 -20.27 -22.15
C VAL A 446 6.41 -19.53 -21.12
N TYR A 447 6.86 -18.35 -20.67
CA TYR A 447 6.08 -17.54 -19.73
C TYR A 447 4.85 -16.88 -20.36
N ASP A 448 4.91 -16.47 -21.62
CA ASP A 448 3.73 -15.95 -22.34
C ASP A 448 2.66 -17.05 -22.51
N LYS A 449 3.06 -18.30 -22.74
CA LYS A 449 2.15 -19.45 -22.80
C LYS A 449 1.53 -19.72 -21.43
N ALA A 450 2.32 -19.79 -20.36
CA ALA A 450 1.84 -20.03 -19.00
C ALA A 450 0.93 -18.90 -18.52
N TYR A 451 1.24 -17.65 -18.87
CA TYR A 451 0.40 -16.48 -18.54
C TYR A 451 -0.95 -16.51 -19.25
N ARG A 452 -1.03 -16.93 -20.52
CA ARG A 452 -2.32 -17.14 -21.18
C ARG A 452 -3.16 -18.18 -20.43
N THR A 453 -2.57 -19.31 -20.07
CA THR A 453 -3.26 -20.33 -19.26
C THR A 453 -3.73 -19.76 -17.91
N TYR A 454 -2.88 -18.97 -17.23
CA TYR A 454 -3.24 -18.28 -15.98
C TYR A 454 -4.50 -17.41 -16.16
N ARG A 455 -4.57 -16.61 -17.22
CA ARG A 455 -5.73 -15.75 -17.52
C ARG A 455 -6.99 -16.55 -17.85
N GLU A 456 -6.86 -17.55 -18.71
CA GLU A 456 -7.95 -18.45 -19.13
C GLU A 456 -8.52 -19.27 -17.97
N LEU A 457 -7.68 -19.72 -17.04
CA LEU A 457 -8.13 -20.44 -15.84
C LEU A 457 -9.07 -19.59 -14.98
N TYR A 458 -8.70 -18.34 -14.69
CA TYR A 458 -9.59 -17.47 -13.93
C TYR A 458 -10.91 -17.24 -14.67
N ASP A 459 -10.85 -16.91 -15.97
CA ASP A 459 -12.04 -16.66 -16.79
C ASP A 459 -12.97 -17.87 -16.85
N SER A 460 -12.41 -19.08 -16.88
CA SER A 460 -13.16 -20.35 -16.90
C SER A 460 -13.76 -20.71 -15.54
N LEU A 461 -13.13 -20.28 -14.44
CA LEU A 461 -13.52 -20.68 -13.09
C LEU A 461 -14.30 -19.61 -12.31
N LYS A 462 -14.27 -18.33 -12.75
CA LYS A 462 -14.88 -17.21 -12.03
C LYS A 462 -16.36 -17.36 -11.73
N HIS A 463 -17.11 -18.12 -12.54
CA HIS A 463 -18.51 -18.41 -12.31
C HIS A 463 -18.78 -19.29 -11.07
N MET A 464 -17.76 -20.03 -10.60
CA MET A 464 -17.80 -20.80 -9.35
C MET A 464 -17.28 -19.98 -8.15
N MET A 465 -16.60 -18.86 -8.41
CA MET A 465 -16.00 -17.97 -7.42
C MET A 465 -16.98 -16.83 -7.07
N VAL A 466 -18.11 -17.21 -6.51
CA VAL A 466 -19.22 -16.33 -6.13
C VAL A 466 -19.58 -16.54 -4.65
N ARG A 467 -20.38 -15.63 -4.09
CA ARG A 467 -20.90 -15.82 -2.72
C ARG A 467 -21.70 -17.12 -2.67
N GLN A 468 -21.31 -18.02 -1.78
CA GLN A 468 -22.05 -19.25 -1.48
C GLN A 468 -23.15 -19.00 -0.49
#